data_15d9c47e54dd58f383eef5382b7acb3e
#
_entry.id   15d9c47e54dd58f383eef5382b7acb3e
#
_cell.length_a   1.000
_cell.length_b   1.000
_cell.length_c   1.000
_cell.angle_alpha   90.00
_cell.angle_beta   90.00
_cell.angle_gamma   90.00
#
_symmetry.space_group_name_H-M   'P 1'
#
loop_
_entity.id
_entity.type
_entity.pdbx_description
1 polymer ?
#
loop_
_entity_poly.entity_id
_entity_poly.type
_entity_poly.pdbx_seq_one_letter_code
_entity_poly.pdbx_strand_id
1 'polypeptide(L)'
;LYFWVAETEDSELLGFISLTPEGYLDHIFVHDKHQNEGIATALLSILEEKARDLGMKKIDSDVSITAKPFFDQQGYVVEKENRKEWKGLVFVNYRMVKELGG
;
A
#
# COMPACT_ATOMS: atom_id res chain seq x y z
N LEU A 1 -9.74 11.62 0.06
CA LEU A 1 -8.82 10.64 0.61
C LEU A 1 -9.57 9.70 1.55
N TYR A 2 -9.48 8.42 1.28
CA TYR A 2 -10.06 7.38 2.13
C TYR A 2 -8.97 6.89 3.07
N PHE A 3 -9.32 6.67 4.34
CA PHE A 3 -8.34 6.37 5.36
C PHE A 3 -8.90 5.31 6.32
N TRP A 4 -8.12 4.29 6.60
CA TRP A 4 -8.50 3.23 7.55
C TRP A 4 -7.40 3.06 8.57
N VAL A 5 -7.81 2.82 9.81
CA VAL A 5 -6.91 2.66 10.94
C VAL A 5 -7.19 1.32 11.59
N ALA A 6 -6.15 0.57 11.91
CA ALA A 6 -6.23 -0.62 12.73
C ALA A 6 -5.73 -0.25 14.12
N GLU A 7 -6.53 -0.55 15.15
CA GLU A 7 -6.13 -0.26 16.52
C GLU A 7 -6.62 -1.36 17.47
N THR A 8 -6.00 -1.41 18.65
CA THR A 8 -6.42 -2.33 19.71
C THR A 8 -7.66 -1.81 20.40
N GLU A 9 -8.26 -2.63 21.27
CA GLU A 9 -9.38 -2.22 22.10
C GLU A 9 -9.04 -1.03 23.02
N ASP A 10 -7.75 -0.91 23.37
CA ASP A 10 -7.24 0.20 24.18
C ASP A 10 -6.86 1.42 23.35
N SER A 11 -7.25 1.43 22.08
CA SER A 11 -6.97 2.52 21.13
C SER A 11 -5.49 2.71 20.81
N GLU A 12 -4.70 1.66 20.99
CA GLU A 12 -3.31 1.67 20.54
C GLU A 12 -3.26 1.50 19.03
N LEU A 13 -2.53 2.36 18.31
CA LEU A 13 -2.42 2.30 16.86
C LEU A 13 -1.59 1.09 16.43
N LEU A 14 -2.18 0.22 15.62
CA LEU A 14 -1.50 -0.92 15.01
C LEU A 14 -0.99 -0.58 13.60
N GLY A 15 -1.74 0.23 12.87
CA GLY A 15 -1.38 0.62 11.52
C GLY A 15 -2.45 1.45 10.84
N PHE A 16 -2.15 1.95 9.65
CA PHE A 16 -3.12 2.66 8.84
C PHE A 16 -2.82 2.52 7.36
N ILE A 17 -3.82 2.83 6.54
CA ILE A 17 -3.68 2.82 5.08
C ILE A 17 -4.58 3.92 4.50
N SER A 18 -4.15 4.51 3.38
CA SER A 18 -4.94 5.54 2.72
C SER A 18 -4.97 5.38 1.21
N LEU A 19 -6.07 5.82 0.61
CA LEU A 19 -6.35 5.70 -0.82
C LEU A 19 -6.90 7.02 -1.33
N THR A 20 -6.36 7.51 -2.45
CA THR A 20 -6.89 8.70 -3.08
C THR A 20 -8.13 8.36 -3.92
N PRO A 21 -8.97 9.35 -4.24
CA PRO A 21 -10.12 9.11 -5.13
C PRO A 21 -9.74 8.61 -6.52
N GLU A 22 -8.48 8.82 -6.95
CA GLU A 22 -7.98 8.37 -8.25
C GLU A 22 -7.46 6.94 -8.24
N GLY A 23 -7.44 6.27 -7.07
CA GLY A 23 -6.97 4.90 -6.99
C GLY A 23 -5.49 4.75 -6.62
N TYR A 24 -4.88 5.80 -6.10
CA TYR A 24 -3.49 5.74 -5.65
C TYR A 24 -3.44 5.39 -4.16
N LEU A 25 -2.74 4.30 -3.82
CA LEU A 25 -2.47 3.94 -2.43
C LEU A 25 -1.36 4.85 -1.93
N ASP A 26 -1.73 5.84 -1.11
CA ASP A 26 -0.84 6.92 -0.72
C ASP A 26 0.06 6.55 0.44
N HIS A 27 -0.51 5.92 1.47
CA HIS A 27 0.26 5.52 2.65
C HIS A 27 -0.17 4.15 3.14
N ILE A 28 0.80 3.38 3.63
CA ILE A 28 0.55 2.18 4.42
C ILE A 28 1.60 2.11 5.52
N PHE A 29 1.16 1.91 6.74
CA PHE A 29 2.02 1.85 7.91
C PHE A 29 1.54 0.76 8.86
N VAL A 30 2.47 -0.01 9.41
CA VAL A 30 2.19 -0.96 10.50
C VAL A 30 3.25 -0.73 11.58
N HIS A 31 2.80 -0.59 12.82
CA HIS A 31 3.69 -0.34 13.95
C HIS A 31 4.71 -1.48 14.09
N ASP A 32 5.96 -1.15 14.39
CA ASP A 32 7.06 -2.12 14.49
C ASP A 32 6.74 -3.31 15.40
N LYS A 33 6.06 -3.08 16.50
CA LYS A 33 5.69 -4.14 17.46
C LYS A 33 4.71 -5.14 16.89
N HIS A 34 4.05 -4.81 15.78
CA HIS A 34 2.96 -5.60 15.21
C HIS A 34 3.24 -6.04 13.78
N GLN A 35 4.51 -6.01 13.37
CA GLN A 35 4.92 -6.53 12.08
C GLN A 35 4.67 -8.04 12.03
N ASN A 36 4.31 -8.53 10.83
CA ASN A 36 4.06 -9.95 10.59
C ASN A 36 2.82 -10.54 11.29
N GLU A 37 1.90 -9.69 11.72
CA GLU A 37 0.62 -10.14 12.31
C GLU A 37 -0.54 -10.10 11.32
N GLY A 38 -0.25 -9.89 10.04
CA GLY A 38 -1.30 -9.83 9.02
C GLY A 38 -2.07 -8.52 8.96
N ILE A 39 -1.62 -7.49 9.69
CA ILE A 39 -2.31 -6.21 9.74
C ILE A 39 -2.27 -5.50 8.39
N ALA A 40 -1.10 -5.48 7.73
CA ALA A 40 -0.96 -4.87 6.42
C ALA A 40 -1.88 -5.56 5.40
N THR A 41 -1.94 -6.89 5.43
CA THR A 41 -2.81 -7.67 4.56
C THR A 41 -4.28 -7.33 4.78
N ALA A 42 -4.69 -7.23 6.05
CA ALA A 42 -6.07 -6.90 6.41
C ALA A 42 -6.44 -5.49 5.94
N LEU A 43 -5.56 -4.52 6.18
CA LEU A 43 -5.78 -3.14 5.76
C LEU A 43 -5.88 -3.04 4.23
N LEU A 44 -4.99 -3.72 3.52
CA LEU A 44 -5.00 -3.69 2.07
C LEU A 44 -6.26 -4.34 1.51
N SER A 45 -6.75 -5.43 2.12
CA SER A 45 -7.99 -6.08 1.71
C SER A 45 -9.18 -5.13 1.82
N ILE A 46 -9.26 -4.38 2.91
CA ILE A 46 -10.34 -3.40 3.12
C ILE A 46 -10.26 -2.29 2.08
N LEU A 47 -9.06 -1.78 1.81
CA LEU A 47 -8.85 -0.74 0.81
C LEU A 47 -9.27 -1.22 -0.58
N GLU A 48 -8.87 -2.44 -0.96
CA GLU A 48 -9.20 -3.00 -2.26
C GLU A 48 -10.69 -3.23 -2.43
N GLU A 49 -11.36 -3.69 -1.37
CA GLU A 49 -12.80 -3.86 -1.39
C GLU A 49 -13.52 -2.53 -1.61
N LYS A 50 -13.09 -1.49 -0.90
CA LYS A 50 -13.64 -0.15 -1.09
C LYS A 50 -13.41 0.37 -2.51
N ALA A 51 -12.21 0.15 -3.04
CA ALA A 51 -11.90 0.57 -4.40
C ALA A 51 -12.81 -0.11 -5.42
N ARG A 52 -13.09 -1.42 -5.25
CA ARG A 52 -14.03 -2.15 -6.11
C ARG A 52 -15.43 -1.58 -5.99
N ASP A 53 -15.89 -1.29 -4.78
CA ASP A 53 -17.21 -0.71 -4.52
C ASP A 53 -17.37 0.65 -5.19
N LEU A 54 -16.28 1.40 -5.29
CA LEU A 54 -16.26 2.72 -5.95
C LEU A 54 -16.11 2.63 -7.48
N GLY A 55 -15.98 1.41 -8.01
CA GLY A 55 -15.84 1.21 -9.45
C GLY A 55 -14.44 1.45 -9.99
N MET A 56 -13.44 1.50 -9.14
CA MET A 56 -12.06 1.65 -9.58
C MET A 56 -11.59 0.40 -10.30
N LYS A 57 -10.85 0.59 -11.40
CA LYS A 57 -10.37 -0.52 -12.23
C LYS A 57 -9.03 -1.06 -11.74
N LYS A 58 -8.25 -0.22 -11.08
CA LYS A 58 -6.91 -0.58 -10.61
C LYS A 58 -6.51 0.27 -9.43
N ILE A 59 -5.51 -0.22 -8.70
CA ILE A 59 -4.83 0.53 -7.66
C ILE A 59 -3.37 0.60 -8.05
N ASP A 60 -2.76 1.78 -7.89
CA ASP A 60 -1.32 1.93 -8.08
C ASP A 60 -0.69 2.56 -6.83
N SER A 61 0.61 2.37 -6.68
CA SER A 61 1.35 2.91 -5.55
C SER A 61 2.83 2.99 -5.90
N ASP A 62 3.52 3.92 -5.25
CA ASP A 62 4.98 3.96 -5.31
C ASP A 62 5.51 3.18 -4.12
N VAL A 63 6.21 2.09 -4.40
CA VAL A 63 6.58 1.07 -3.42
C VAL A 63 8.09 1.04 -3.24
N SER A 64 8.55 1.09 -1.98
CA SER A 64 9.97 1.00 -1.67
C SER A 64 10.52 -0.40 -1.95
N ILE A 65 11.84 -0.50 -2.06
CA ILE A 65 12.51 -1.80 -2.22
C ILE A 65 12.12 -2.74 -1.09
N THR A 66 12.06 -2.22 0.14
CA THR A 66 11.73 -3.01 1.33
C THR A 66 10.28 -3.53 1.30
N ALA A 67 9.35 -2.71 0.81
CA ALA A 67 7.93 -3.08 0.77
C ALA A 67 7.56 -3.92 -0.45
N LYS A 68 8.39 -3.94 -1.49
CA LYS A 68 8.10 -4.65 -2.73
C LYS A 68 7.69 -6.11 -2.54
N PRO A 69 8.40 -6.92 -1.71
CA PRO A 69 8.01 -8.33 -1.52
C PRO A 69 6.57 -8.48 -1.02
N PHE A 70 6.13 -7.60 -0.13
CA PHE A 70 4.76 -7.64 0.37
C PHE A 70 3.77 -7.39 -0.78
N PHE A 71 4.00 -6.35 -1.58
CA PHE A 71 3.12 -6.03 -2.70
C PHE A 71 3.14 -7.11 -3.78
N ASP A 72 4.30 -7.72 -4.05
CA ASP A 72 4.40 -8.86 -4.97
C ASP A 72 3.47 -10.00 -4.53
N GLN A 73 3.47 -10.32 -3.25
CA GLN A 73 2.62 -11.38 -2.69
C GLN A 73 1.14 -11.03 -2.77
N GLN A 74 0.81 -9.76 -2.75
CA GLN A 74 -0.57 -9.30 -2.82
C GLN A 74 -1.10 -9.16 -4.25
N GLY A 75 -0.29 -9.54 -5.24
CA GLY A 75 -0.72 -9.53 -6.63
C GLY A 75 -0.45 -8.24 -7.38
N TYR A 76 0.35 -7.34 -6.80
CA TYR A 76 0.78 -6.13 -7.49
C TYR A 76 1.95 -6.45 -8.40
N VAL A 77 2.02 -5.79 -9.54
CA VAL A 77 3.11 -5.97 -10.50
C VAL A 77 3.81 -4.65 -10.75
N VAL A 78 5.10 -4.72 -11.03
CA VAL A 78 5.89 -3.52 -11.33
C VAL A 78 5.52 -2.99 -12.71
N GLU A 79 5.10 -1.73 -12.75
CA GLU A 79 4.87 -1.02 -14.00
C GLU A 79 6.10 -0.24 -14.42
N LYS A 80 6.83 0.32 -13.45
CA LYS A 80 7.97 1.18 -13.70
C LYS A 80 8.91 1.19 -12.51
N GLU A 81 10.21 1.16 -12.77
CA GLU A 81 11.21 1.43 -11.75
C GLU A 81 11.54 2.91 -11.79
N ASN A 82 11.45 3.58 -10.66
CA ASN A 82 11.83 4.99 -10.52
C ASN A 82 13.20 5.06 -9.86
N ARG A 83 14.13 5.69 -10.52
CA ARG A 83 15.49 5.85 -10.02
C ARG A 83 15.82 7.34 -9.96
N LYS A 84 16.20 7.79 -8.78
CA LYS A 84 16.55 9.19 -8.57
C LYS A 84 17.94 9.27 -7.95
N GLU A 85 18.79 10.09 -8.52
CA GLU A 85 20.13 10.32 -8.01
C GLU A 85 20.20 11.71 -7.40
N TRP A 86 20.78 11.80 -6.19
CA TRP A 86 20.91 13.07 -5.49
C TRP A 86 22.16 13.02 -4.62
N LYS A 87 23.09 13.95 -4.85
CA LYS A 87 24.36 14.05 -4.08
C LYS A 87 25.09 12.71 -3.97
N GLY A 88 25.18 11.98 -5.06
CA GLY A 88 25.89 10.69 -5.10
C GLY A 88 25.11 9.52 -4.52
N LEU A 89 23.89 9.75 -4.04
CA LEU A 89 23.01 8.68 -3.54
C LEU A 89 21.98 8.33 -4.61
N VAL A 90 21.69 7.04 -4.72
CA VAL A 90 20.67 6.56 -5.64
C VAL A 90 19.48 6.06 -4.85
N PHE A 91 18.31 6.62 -5.16
CA PHE A 91 17.05 6.19 -4.53
C PHE A 91 16.24 5.44 -5.58
N VAL A 92 15.73 4.27 -5.20
CA VAL A 92 14.95 3.43 -6.12
C VAL A 92 13.62 3.12 -5.45
N ASN A 93 12.53 3.29 -6.20
CA ASN A 93 11.25 2.73 -5.82
C ASN A 93 10.56 2.20 -7.07
N TYR A 94 9.42 1.55 -6.88
CA TYR A 94 8.70 0.93 -7.98
C TYR A 94 7.27 1.43 -8.03
N ARG A 95 6.81 1.85 -9.21
CA ARG A 95 5.40 2.04 -9.43
C ARG A 95 4.79 0.67 -9.63
N MET A 96 3.94 0.25 -8.72
CA MET A 96 3.28 -1.05 -8.77
C MET A 96 1.78 -0.88 -8.95
N VAL A 97 1.18 -1.82 -9.66
CA VAL A 97 -0.23 -1.73 -10.05
C VAL A 97 -0.89 -3.08 -9.84
N LYS A 98 -2.15 -3.05 -9.39
CA LYS A 98 -3.01 -4.22 -9.34
C LYS A 98 -4.32 -3.93 -10.04
N GLU A 99 -4.65 -4.76 -11.02
CA GLU A 99 -5.96 -4.73 -11.65
C GLU A 99 -6.99 -5.33 -10.69
N LEU A 100 -8.11 -4.66 -10.51
CA LEU A 100 -9.12 -5.10 -9.55
C LEU A 100 -10.12 -6.08 -10.13
N GLY A 101 -10.13 -6.24 -11.44
CA GLY A 101 -11.06 -7.10 -12.09
C GLY A 101 -12.44 -6.49 -12.25
N GLY A 102 -13.24 -7.10 -13.03
CA GLY A 102 -14.46 -6.61 -13.47
C GLY A 102 -15.66 -6.50 -12.60
#